data_b53fe629ea11988172d389518426463f
#
_entry.id   b53fe629ea11988172d389518426463f
#
_cell.length_a   1.000
_cell.length_b   1.000
_cell.length_c   1.000
_cell.angle_alpha   90.00
_cell.angle_beta   90.00
_cell.angle_gamma   90.00
#
_symmetry.space_group_name_H-M   'P 1'
#
loop_
_entity.id
_entity.type
_entity.pdbx_description
1 polymer ?
#
loop_
_entity_poly.entity_id
_entity_poly.type
_entity_poly.pdbx_seq_one_letter_code
_entity_poly.pdbx_strand_id
1 'polypeptide(L)'
;SHRYVNENGNCPSCIAISTELDGPRQILATDNFIAFCPWASIYPYEFAIYPKKHSTTLTKISQKEIFDLAMILRSTLGGMSQVLNNPSFNLIFQLSPEKKNSRQFHWHIEIYPHINDLTGLEKGFGVFVNSILPETAALKLGAAARKEIAKIVGVE
;
A
#
# COMPACT_ATOMS: atom_id res chain seq x y z
N SER A 1 6.16 10.09 12.21
CA SER A 1 4.72 10.27 12.57
C SER A 1 4.54 10.96 13.93
N HIS A 2 5.33 10.61 14.93
CA HIS A 2 5.22 11.13 16.31
C HIS A 2 5.28 12.66 16.40
N ARG A 3 6.26 13.28 15.73
CA ARG A 3 6.42 14.74 15.70
C ARG A 3 5.23 15.42 15.01
N TYR A 4 4.78 14.85 13.89
CA TYR A 4 3.65 15.38 13.13
C TYR A 4 2.33 15.37 13.93
N VAL A 5 2.06 14.30 14.67
CA VAL A 5 0.84 14.18 15.49
C VAL A 5 0.88 15.16 16.67
N ASN A 6 2.04 15.37 17.30
CA ASN A 6 2.18 16.36 18.38
C ASN A 6 1.93 17.80 17.89
N GLU A 7 2.29 18.09 16.64
CA GLU A 7 2.12 19.43 16.06
C GLU A 7 0.70 19.67 15.50
N ASN A 8 0.06 18.63 14.94
CA ASN A 8 -1.20 18.76 14.20
C ASN A 8 -2.39 18.02 14.81
N GLY A 9 -2.18 17.19 15.84
CA GLY A 9 -3.22 16.45 16.54
C GLY A 9 -3.83 15.26 15.76
N ASN A 10 -3.46 15.07 14.49
CA ASN A 10 -4.02 14.05 13.59
C ASN A 10 -2.98 13.03 13.17
N CYS A 11 -3.42 11.78 12.96
CA CYS A 11 -2.57 10.74 12.39
C CYS A 11 -2.26 11.04 10.91
N PRO A 12 -0.98 11.14 10.50
CA PRO A 12 -0.62 11.45 9.11
C PRO A 12 -1.12 10.40 8.11
N SER A 13 -1.16 9.12 8.50
CA SER A 13 -1.71 8.06 7.64
C SER A 13 -3.22 8.22 7.42
N CYS A 14 -3.98 8.66 8.44
CA CYS A 14 -5.40 8.95 8.25
C CYS A 14 -5.64 10.08 7.24
N ILE A 15 -4.78 11.09 7.25
CA ILE A 15 -4.84 12.19 6.26
C ILE A 15 -4.49 11.67 4.87
N ALA A 16 -3.42 10.87 4.76
CA ALA A 16 -3.05 10.25 3.49
C ALA A 16 -4.18 9.38 2.93
N ILE A 17 -4.78 8.51 3.75
CA ILE A 17 -5.91 7.67 3.36
C ILE A 17 -7.07 8.51 2.84
N SER A 18 -7.46 9.58 3.55
CA SER A 18 -8.56 10.44 3.12
C SER A 18 -8.27 11.18 1.81
N THR A 19 -7.02 11.48 1.53
CA THR A 19 -6.59 12.14 0.29
C THR A 19 -6.54 11.17 -0.88
N GLU A 20 -6.17 9.90 -0.63
CA GLU A 20 -6.01 8.89 -1.66
C GLU A 20 -7.30 8.14 -2.01
N LEU A 21 -8.33 8.20 -1.14
CA LEU A 21 -9.64 7.63 -1.44
C LEU A 21 -10.23 8.33 -2.67
N ASP A 22 -10.57 7.50 -3.67
CA ASP A 22 -11.08 7.92 -4.99
C ASP A 22 -10.10 8.84 -5.76
N GLY A 23 -8.85 8.89 -5.31
CA GLY A 23 -7.77 9.66 -5.94
C GLY A 23 -7.04 8.89 -7.04
N PRO A 24 -6.19 9.59 -7.82
CA PRO A 24 -5.50 9.02 -8.99
C PRO A 24 -4.44 7.96 -8.64
N ARG A 25 -4.02 7.88 -7.38
CA ARG A 25 -3.04 6.89 -6.91
C ARG A 25 -3.68 5.68 -6.23
N GLN A 26 -5.00 5.63 -6.15
CA GLN A 26 -5.72 4.47 -5.64
C GLN A 26 -5.62 3.30 -6.63
N ILE A 27 -5.21 2.15 -6.13
CA ILE A 27 -5.22 0.88 -6.88
C ILE A 27 -6.57 0.20 -6.71
N LEU A 28 -6.98 0.01 -5.47
CA LEU A 28 -8.19 -0.70 -5.09
C LEU A 28 -8.66 -0.24 -3.70
N ALA A 29 -9.96 -0.20 -3.50
CA ALA A 29 -10.55 -0.04 -2.17
C ALA A 29 -11.64 -1.10 -1.96
N THR A 30 -11.67 -1.65 -0.75
CA THR A 30 -12.69 -2.57 -0.25
C THR A 30 -13.48 -1.89 0.86
N ASP A 31 -14.37 -2.59 1.55
CA ASP A 31 -15.11 -2.01 2.68
C ASP A 31 -14.18 -1.46 3.75
N ASN A 32 -13.14 -2.23 4.11
CA ASN A 32 -12.29 -1.92 5.26
C ASN A 32 -10.88 -1.45 4.91
N PHE A 33 -10.42 -1.66 3.68
CA PHE A 33 -9.04 -1.39 3.28
C PHE A 33 -8.96 -0.51 2.02
N ILE A 34 -7.81 0.12 1.86
CA ILE A 34 -7.41 0.83 0.64
C ILE A 34 -5.98 0.44 0.28
N ALA A 35 -5.73 0.21 -1.01
CA ALA A 35 -4.41 0.06 -1.59
C ALA A 35 -4.12 1.23 -2.51
N PHE A 36 -2.97 1.88 -2.35
CA PHE A 36 -2.55 3.00 -3.19
C PHE A 36 -1.04 3.09 -3.32
N CYS A 37 -0.57 3.71 -4.39
CA CYS A 37 0.83 4.08 -4.57
C CYS A 37 1.10 5.38 -3.82
N PRO A 38 2.11 5.44 -2.91
CA PRO A 38 2.44 6.66 -2.19
C PRO A 38 2.82 7.80 -3.14
N TRP A 39 2.43 9.03 -2.81
CA TRP A 39 2.80 10.22 -3.60
C TRP A 39 4.33 10.35 -3.78
N ALA A 40 5.08 10.08 -2.72
CA ALA A 40 6.54 10.11 -2.73
C ALA A 40 7.13 8.69 -2.88
N SER A 41 6.66 7.92 -3.85
CA SER A 41 7.18 6.60 -4.16
C SER A 41 8.66 6.65 -4.50
N ILE A 42 9.44 5.85 -3.78
CA ILE A 42 10.89 5.72 -3.96
C ILE A 42 11.18 4.67 -5.04
N TYR A 43 10.45 3.56 -5.02
CA TYR A 43 10.62 2.45 -5.95
C TYR A 43 9.49 2.39 -6.98
N PRO A 44 9.79 1.97 -8.23
CA PRO A 44 8.78 1.77 -9.24
C PRO A 44 7.72 0.76 -8.79
N TYR A 45 6.44 1.10 -8.94
CA TYR A 45 5.29 0.27 -8.57
C TYR A 45 5.19 -0.10 -7.09
N GLU A 46 5.89 0.58 -6.19
CA GLU A 46 5.64 0.38 -4.76
C GLU A 46 4.22 0.82 -4.41
N PHE A 47 3.61 0.08 -3.52
CA PHE A 47 2.29 0.43 -3.00
C PHE A 47 2.11 -0.04 -1.57
N ALA A 48 1.12 0.53 -0.92
CA ALA A 48 0.79 0.17 0.45
C ALA A 48 -0.70 -0.11 0.62
N ILE A 49 -1.03 -0.97 1.59
CA ILE A 49 -2.39 -1.32 1.97
C ILE A 49 -2.63 -0.86 3.40
N TYR A 50 -3.62 -0.01 3.58
CA TYR A 50 -4.01 0.56 4.87
C TYR A 50 -5.43 0.13 5.25
N PRO A 51 -5.72 -0.16 6.52
CA PRO A 51 -7.09 -0.14 7.00
C PRO A 51 -7.65 1.28 6.91
N LYS A 52 -8.88 1.44 6.42
CA LYS A 52 -9.55 2.75 6.33
C LYS A 52 -9.81 3.35 7.71
N LYS A 53 -10.18 2.50 8.67
CA LYS A 53 -10.36 2.88 10.06
C LYS A 53 -9.02 2.93 10.76
N HIS A 54 -8.78 3.99 11.53
CA HIS A 54 -7.58 4.08 12.35
C HIS A 54 -7.44 2.88 13.27
N SER A 55 -6.36 2.13 13.08
CA SER A 55 -6.02 0.96 13.88
C SER A 55 -4.51 0.88 14.07
N THR A 56 -4.11 0.53 15.27
CA THR A 56 -2.69 0.50 15.67
C THR A 56 -2.10 -0.90 15.64
N THR A 57 -2.96 -1.92 15.57
CA THR A 57 -2.55 -3.32 15.70
C THR A 57 -3.45 -4.26 14.89
N LEU A 58 -2.86 -5.36 14.45
CA LEU A 58 -3.56 -6.47 13.82
C LEU A 58 -4.30 -7.37 14.81
N THR A 59 -3.96 -7.31 16.10
CA THR A 59 -4.50 -8.27 17.10
C THR A 59 -5.99 -8.11 17.36
N LYS A 60 -6.59 -7.01 16.96
CA LYS A 60 -8.02 -6.71 17.11
C LYS A 60 -8.80 -6.76 15.80
N ILE A 61 -8.22 -7.30 14.75
CA ILE A 61 -8.88 -7.45 13.46
C ILE A 61 -10.00 -8.49 13.57
N SER A 62 -11.18 -8.17 13.07
CA SER A 62 -12.32 -9.08 13.03
C SER A 62 -12.17 -10.10 11.89
N GLN A 63 -12.91 -11.20 11.97
CA GLN A 63 -12.91 -12.20 10.92
C GLN A 63 -13.36 -11.63 9.56
N LYS A 64 -14.32 -10.70 9.55
CA LYS A 64 -14.76 -9.99 8.33
C LYS A 64 -13.63 -9.16 7.73
N GLU A 65 -12.90 -8.42 8.56
CA GLU A 65 -11.75 -7.64 8.12
C GLU A 65 -10.59 -8.52 7.62
N ILE A 66 -10.38 -9.71 8.21
CA ILE A 66 -9.38 -10.68 7.71
C ILE A 66 -9.72 -11.14 6.29
N PHE A 67 -10.99 -11.48 6.03
CA PHE A 67 -11.44 -11.82 4.68
C PHE A 67 -11.23 -10.69 3.69
N ASP A 68 -11.56 -9.49 4.08
CA ASP A 68 -11.41 -8.30 3.26
C ASP A 68 -9.92 -8.00 2.98
N LEU A 69 -9.06 -8.14 4.00
CA LEU A 69 -7.61 -8.05 3.84
C LEU A 69 -7.06 -9.11 2.88
N ALA A 70 -7.52 -10.34 2.99
CA ALA A 70 -7.12 -11.43 2.10
C ALA A 70 -7.54 -11.13 0.65
N MET A 71 -8.72 -10.59 0.43
CA MET A 71 -9.23 -10.20 -0.88
C MET A 71 -8.39 -9.09 -1.50
N ILE A 72 -8.13 -8.00 -0.78
CA ILE A 72 -7.35 -6.89 -1.31
C ILE A 72 -5.89 -7.30 -1.56
N LEU A 73 -5.27 -8.08 -0.67
CA LEU A 73 -3.92 -8.62 -0.85
C LEU A 73 -3.85 -9.51 -2.09
N ARG A 74 -4.72 -10.49 -2.21
CA ARG A 74 -4.72 -11.41 -3.35
C ARG A 74 -4.91 -10.67 -4.67
N SER A 75 -5.84 -9.73 -4.71
CA SER A 75 -6.17 -8.98 -5.93
C SER A 75 -5.03 -8.03 -6.34
N THR A 76 -4.44 -7.32 -5.39
CA THR A 76 -3.35 -6.39 -5.70
C THR A 76 -2.05 -7.10 -6.04
N LEU A 77 -1.70 -8.18 -5.32
CA LEU A 77 -0.52 -9.00 -5.63
C LEU A 77 -0.69 -9.75 -6.95
N GLY A 78 -1.87 -10.28 -7.23
CA GLY A 78 -2.19 -10.91 -8.53
C GLY A 78 -2.11 -9.90 -9.68
N GLY A 79 -2.66 -8.71 -9.49
CA GLY A 79 -2.56 -7.62 -10.46
C GLY A 79 -1.10 -7.19 -10.69
N MET A 80 -0.31 -7.05 -9.63
CA MET A 80 1.12 -6.77 -9.73
C MET A 80 1.87 -7.85 -10.50
N SER A 81 1.57 -9.11 -10.21
CA SER A 81 2.17 -10.27 -10.90
C SER A 81 1.91 -10.23 -12.40
N GLN A 82 0.70 -9.87 -12.82
CA GLN A 82 0.36 -9.71 -14.24
C GLN A 82 1.06 -8.51 -14.90
N VAL A 83 1.06 -7.36 -14.24
CA VAL A 83 1.64 -6.12 -14.80
C VAL A 83 3.16 -6.21 -14.94
N LEU A 84 3.82 -6.86 -13.99
CA LEU A 84 5.28 -6.91 -13.87
C LEU A 84 5.89 -8.27 -14.23
N ASN A 85 5.11 -9.19 -14.76
CA ASN A 85 5.55 -10.53 -15.16
C ASN A 85 6.21 -11.32 -14.03
N ASN A 86 5.48 -11.50 -12.92
CA ASN A 86 5.90 -12.26 -11.74
C ASN A 86 7.21 -11.76 -11.10
N PRO A 87 7.29 -10.50 -10.68
CA PRO A 87 8.48 -9.97 -10.03
C PRO A 87 8.69 -10.63 -8.66
N SER A 88 9.93 -10.69 -8.22
CA SER A 88 10.21 -10.84 -6.79
C SER A 88 9.79 -9.56 -6.07
N PHE A 89 9.38 -9.65 -4.81
CA PHE A 89 8.96 -8.49 -4.03
C PHE A 89 9.21 -8.70 -2.55
N ASN A 90 9.31 -7.59 -1.83
CA ASN A 90 9.27 -7.58 -0.37
C ASN A 90 7.90 -7.13 0.09
N LEU A 91 7.36 -7.80 1.10
CA LEU A 91 6.14 -7.44 1.79
C LEU A 91 6.47 -7.21 3.26
N ILE A 92 6.17 -6.01 3.77
CA ILE A 92 6.53 -5.58 5.11
C ILE A 92 5.29 -5.19 5.87
N PHE A 93 5.06 -5.80 7.04
CA PHE A 93 4.06 -5.36 7.98
C PHE A 93 4.63 -4.27 8.88
N GLN A 94 4.11 -3.08 8.78
CA GLN A 94 4.41 -1.96 9.65
C GLN A 94 3.45 -1.98 10.84
N LEU A 95 3.94 -2.41 11.99
CA LEU A 95 3.15 -2.57 13.21
C LEU A 95 3.61 -1.62 14.29
N SER A 96 2.69 -1.16 15.15
CA SER A 96 3.07 -0.33 16.30
C SER A 96 3.83 -1.14 17.33
N PRO A 97 4.95 -0.63 17.89
CA PRO A 97 5.57 -1.23 19.07
C PRO A 97 4.60 -1.15 20.27
N GLU A 98 4.47 -2.22 21.03
CA GLU A 98 3.41 -2.45 22.03
C GLU A 98 3.37 -1.47 23.23
N LYS A 99 4.34 -0.61 23.44
CA LYS A 99 4.43 0.24 24.64
C LYS A 99 4.67 1.70 24.34
N LYS A 100 3.70 2.54 24.68
CA LYS A 100 3.69 4.02 24.69
C LYS A 100 3.43 4.67 23.32
N ASN A 101 2.24 5.19 23.13
CA ASN A 101 1.74 6.02 22.04
C ASN A 101 1.14 5.29 20.82
N SER A 102 0.40 4.22 21.06
CA SER A 102 -0.34 3.50 20.02
C SER A 102 -1.35 4.34 19.24
N ARG A 103 -1.81 5.48 19.79
CA ARG A 103 -2.79 6.37 19.12
C ARG A 103 -2.24 7.09 17.90
N GLN A 104 -0.94 7.11 17.70
CA GLN A 104 -0.28 7.88 16.66
C GLN A 104 0.21 7.02 15.49
N PHE A 105 0.13 5.71 15.62
CA PHE A 105 0.56 4.78 14.61
C PHE A 105 -0.66 4.18 13.90
N HIS A 106 -0.58 4.07 12.60
CA HIS A 106 -1.57 3.40 11.77
C HIS A 106 -0.87 2.21 11.10
N TRP A 107 -1.23 0.98 11.48
CA TRP A 107 -0.61 -0.19 10.90
C TRP A 107 -0.94 -0.28 9.40
N HIS A 108 0.01 -0.81 8.64
CA HIS A 108 -0.15 -0.97 7.20
C HIS A 108 0.80 -2.03 6.67
N ILE A 109 0.57 -2.40 5.42
CA ILE A 109 1.43 -3.32 4.68
C ILE A 109 2.04 -2.55 3.53
N GLU A 110 3.35 -2.65 3.39
CA GLU A 110 4.10 -2.06 2.27
C GLU A 110 4.58 -3.16 1.34
N ILE A 111 4.45 -2.94 0.06
CA ILE A 111 4.84 -3.87 -0.99
C ILE A 111 5.84 -3.19 -1.93
N TYR A 112 7.01 -3.80 -2.08
CA TYR A 112 8.12 -3.32 -2.87
C TYR A 112 8.49 -4.34 -3.94
N PRO A 113 7.99 -4.20 -5.19
CA PRO A 113 8.40 -5.04 -6.30
C PRO A 113 9.87 -4.80 -6.64
N HIS A 114 10.61 -5.86 -6.90
CA HIS A 114 11.99 -5.77 -7.37
C HIS A 114 12.00 -5.84 -8.89
N ILE A 115 12.17 -4.69 -9.53
CA ILE A 115 12.07 -4.55 -10.99
C ILE A 115 13.44 -4.32 -11.62
N ASN A 116 14.25 -3.49 -10.98
CA ASN A 116 15.57 -3.12 -11.45
C ASN A 116 16.60 -3.15 -10.31
N ASP A 117 17.84 -3.49 -10.64
CA ASP A 117 18.97 -3.30 -9.75
C ASP A 117 19.29 -1.81 -9.60
N LEU A 118 19.74 -1.43 -8.42
CA LEU A 118 20.22 -0.07 -8.16
C LEU A 118 21.37 0.27 -9.12
N THR A 119 21.23 1.39 -9.81
CA THR A 119 22.24 1.90 -10.74
C THR A 119 23.43 2.51 -10.01
N GLY A 120 24.52 2.80 -10.75
CA GLY A 120 25.70 3.45 -10.18
C GLY A 120 25.39 4.83 -9.57
N LEU A 121 24.43 5.57 -10.14
CA LEU A 121 23.97 6.86 -9.60
C LEU A 121 23.35 6.70 -8.22
N GLU A 122 22.43 5.76 -8.08
CA GLU A 122 21.71 5.49 -6.81
C GLU A 122 22.68 5.00 -5.72
N LYS A 123 23.58 4.09 -6.09
CA LYS A 123 24.61 3.56 -5.18
C LYS A 123 25.65 4.61 -4.78
N GLY A 124 26.04 5.48 -5.70
CA GLY A 124 27.09 6.48 -5.50
C GLY A 124 26.63 7.70 -4.71
N PHE A 125 25.40 8.14 -4.90
CA PHE A 125 24.89 9.40 -4.34
C PHE A 125 23.77 9.20 -3.31
N GLY A 126 23.27 7.99 -3.12
CA GLY A 126 22.15 7.72 -2.22
C GLY A 126 20.83 8.36 -2.68
N VAL A 127 20.70 8.62 -4.00
CA VAL A 127 19.52 9.21 -4.61
C VAL A 127 18.75 8.12 -5.33
N PHE A 128 17.47 7.97 -5.00
CA PHE A 128 16.60 7.01 -5.67
C PHE A 128 15.95 7.64 -6.90
N VAL A 129 15.89 6.88 -8.01
CA VAL A 129 15.26 7.30 -9.25
C VAL A 129 14.04 6.41 -9.52
N ASN A 130 12.85 6.96 -9.32
CA ASN A 130 11.63 6.29 -9.70
C ASN A 130 11.31 6.60 -11.17
N SER A 131 11.32 5.59 -12.01
CA SER A 131 11.09 5.70 -13.45
C SER A 131 9.62 5.76 -13.87
N ILE A 132 8.68 5.60 -12.91
CA ILE A 132 7.25 5.61 -13.17
C ILE A 132 6.51 6.50 -12.17
N LEU A 133 5.58 7.31 -12.68
CA LEU A 133 4.71 8.11 -11.83
C LEU A 133 3.78 7.22 -11.01
N PRO A 134 3.55 7.52 -9.72
CA PRO A 134 2.64 6.76 -8.85
C PRO A 134 1.23 6.61 -9.44
N GLU A 135 0.72 7.65 -10.09
CA GLU A 135 -0.59 7.65 -10.75
C GLU A 135 -0.65 6.64 -11.91
N THR A 136 0.42 6.57 -12.71
CA THR A 136 0.53 5.60 -13.81
C THR A 136 0.66 4.18 -13.29
N ALA A 137 1.43 3.97 -12.24
CA ALA A 137 1.56 2.67 -11.57
C ALA A 137 0.21 2.22 -11.01
N ALA A 138 -0.49 3.10 -10.29
CA ALA A 138 -1.79 2.82 -9.69
C ALA A 138 -2.85 2.49 -10.74
N LEU A 139 -2.88 3.21 -11.88
CA LEU A 139 -3.80 2.93 -12.97
C LEU A 139 -3.62 1.51 -13.52
N LYS A 140 -2.37 1.11 -13.80
CA LYS A 140 -2.04 -0.22 -14.33
C LYS A 140 -2.34 -1.33 -13.32
N LEU A 141 -1.88 -1.17 -12.08
CA LEU A 141 -2.12 -2.13 -10.99
C LEU A 141 -3.61 -2.26 -10.68
N GLY A 142 -4.33 -1.15 -10.65
CA GLY A 142 -5.77 -1.13 -10.38
C GLY A 142 -6.60 -1.82 -11.47
N ALA A 143 -6.25 -1.63 -12.73
CA ALA A 143 -6.91 -2.33 -13.84
C ALA A 143 -6.71 -3.85 -13.73
N ALA A 144 -5.50 -4.30 -13.42
CA ALA A 144 -5.18 -5.71 -13.25
C ALA A 144 -5.80 -6.30 -11.97
N ALA A 145 -5.78 -5.57 -10.85
CA ALA A 145 -6.40 -6.02 -9.60
C ALA A 145 -7.91 -6.22 -9.71
N ARG A 146 -8.61 -5.36 -10.45
CA ARG A 146 -10.05 -5.53 -10.73
C ARG A 146 -10.34 -6.79 -11.54
N LYS A 147 -9.48 -7.14 -12.51
CA LYS A 147 -9.61 -8.42 -13.25
C LYS A 147 -9.41 -9.62 -12.32
N GLU A 148 -8.48 -9.54 -11.37
CA GLU A 148 -8.29 -10.60 -10.37
C GLU A 148 -9.52 -10.77 -9.48
N ILE A 149 -10.17 -9.68 -9.05
CA ILE A 149 -11.44 -9.76 -8.31
C ILE A 149 -12.49 -10.48 -9.14
N ALA A 150 -12.67 -10.11 -10.41
CA ALA A 150 -13.67 -10.72 -11.29
C ALA A 150 -13.46 -12.24 -11.37
N LYS A 151 -12.23 -12.71 -11.52
CA LYS A 151 -11.90 -14.15 -11.49
C LYS A 151 -12.24 -14.81 -10.14
N ILE A 152 -11.97 -14.14 -9.02
CA ILE A 152 -12.24 -14.67 -7.68
C ILE A 152 -13.75 -14.83 -7.44
N VAL A 153 -14.54 -13.89 -7.94
CA VAL A 153 -16.02 -13.86 -7.75
C VAL A 153 -16.76 -14.67 -8.82
N GLY A 154 -16.02 -15.17 -9.84
CA GLY A 154 -16.61 -15.98 -10.92
C GLY A 154 -17.45 -15.16 -11.91
N VAL A 155 -17.17 -13.87 -12.06
CA VAL A 155 -17.78 -12.98 -13.05
C VAL A 155 -16.77 -12.78 -14.17
N GLU A 156 -16.74 -13.71 -15.13
CA GLU A 156 -16.05 -13.55 -16.42
C GLU A 156 -17.05 -13.20 -17.52
#